data_db59dfc651bb5bac42fdd8f49d8fdfda
#
_entry.id   db59dfc651bb5bac42fdd8f49d8fdfda
#
_cell.length_a   1.000
_cell.length_b   1.000
_cell.length_c   1.000
_cell.angle_alpha   90.00
_cell.angle_beta   90.00
_cell.angle_gamma   90.00
#
_symmetry.space_group_name_H-M   'P 1'
#
loop_
_entity.id
_entity.type
_entity.pdbx_description
1 polymer ?
#
loop_
_entity_poly.entity_id
_entity_poly.type
_entity_poly.pdbx_seq_one_letter_code
_entity_poly.pdbx_strand_id
1 'polypeptide(L)'
;APGSITSTSFVSSLIALFMKEDYPSWLYAVNMGATTIWERWNSIKPDGTFDESGMNSLNHYAYGSVGDWMYRKVAGLSQLEPGYKKFQVKPMFVKGIEEWGTEFESVYGKIVANTSCKNGKIHVHVEVPANTTAVIVLPEKEEVHEVGSGVYDYEYATETSLVVERFSMDSTLGEIVAEPLAVEMFNQMVPGMLEGPMIQFAYGMTLSELLGAAP
;
A
#
# COMPACT_ATOMS: atom_id res chain seq x y z
N ALA A 1 -28.29 -8.85 17.95
CA ALA A 1 -26.98 -9.44 17.68
C ALA A 1 -26.03 -8.33 17.27
N PRO A 2 -24.81 -8.18 17.85
CA PRO A 2 -23.85 -7.21 17.37
C PRO A 2 -23.43 -7.62 15.96
N GLY A 3 -23.52 -6.69 15.01
CA GLY A 3 -23.16 -6.94 13.61
C GLY A 3 -21.74 -7.47 13.52
N SER A 4 -21.56 -8.61 12.85
CA SER A 4 -20.26 -9.14 12.55
C SER A 4 -19.51 -8.10 11.71
N ILE A 5 -18.41 -7.56 12.22
CA ILE A 5 -17.45 -6.83 11.42
C ILE A 5 -16.96 -7.85 10.38
N THR A 6 -17.40 -7.69 9.13
CA THR A 6 -16.95 -8.57 8.06
C THR A 6 -15.45 -8.42 7.91
N SER A 7 -14.72 -9.52 7.70
CA SER A 7 -13.26 -9.53 7.53
C SER A 7 -12.78 -8.50 6.50
N THR A 8 -13.60 -8.20 5.52
CA THR A 8 -13.37 -7.21 4.46
C THR A 8 -13.28 -5.77 5.02
N SER A 9 -14.12 -5.38 5.98
CA SER A 9 -14.08 -4.02 6.53
C SER A 9 -12.84 -3.77 7.39
N PHE A 10 -12.40 -4.78 8.14
CA PHE A 10 -11.17 -4.69 8.95
C PHE A 10 -9.91 -4.55 8.07
N VAL A 11 -9.81 -5.36 7.01
CA VAL A 11 -8.70 -5.30 6.06
C VAL A 11 -8.65 -3.92 5.37
N SER A 12 -9.80 -3.40 4.92
CA SER A 12 -9.87 -2.06 4.30
C SER A 12 -9.42 -0.96 5.26
N SER A 13 -9.82 -1.03 6.54
CA SER A 13 -9.38 -0.06 7.56
C SER A 13 -7.89 -0.15 7.84
N LEU A 14 -7.32 -1.36 7.86
CA LEU A 14 -5.89 -1.56 8.06
C LEU A 14 -5.08 -1.03 6.87
N ILE A 15 -5.54 -1.26 5.64
CA ILE A 15 -4.93 -0.71 4.43
C ILE A 15 -4.98 0.82 4.46
N ALA A 16 -6.12 1.40 4.80
CA ALA A 16 -6.26 2.85 4.90
C ALA A 16 -5.30 3.46 5.94
N LEU A 17 -5.16 2.81 7.10
CA LEU A 17 -4.20 3.23 8.12
C LEU A 17 -2.75 3.05 7.67
N PHE A 18 -2.44 1.97 6.94
CA PHE A 18 -1.11 1.69 6.43
C PHE A 18 -0.68 2.69 5.36
N MET A 19 -1.58 3.07 4.47
CA MET A 19 -1.33 4.01 3.36
C MET A 19 -1.47 5.48 3.75
N LYS A 20 -1.92 5.77 4.97
CA LYS A 20 -2.08 7.14 5.46
C LYS A 20 -0.72 7.76 5.77
N GLU A 21 -0.46 8.97 5.28
CA GLU A 21 0.78 9.70 5.51
C GLU A 21 0.73 10.59 6.76
N ASP A 22 -0.48 10.98 7.19
CA ASP A 22 -0.69 11.77 8.39
C ASP A 22 -0.69 10.92 9.65
N TYR A 23 -0.45 11.59 10.79
CA TYR A 23 -0.69 11.06 12.13
C TYR A 23 -2.19 10.70 12.34
N PRO A 24 -2.51 9.57 12.94
CA PRO A 24 -1.65 8.42 13.30
C PRO A 24 -1.47 7.45 12.13
N SER A 25 -0.25 7.05 11.83
CA SER A 25 0.04 6.00 10.83
C SER A 25 1.51 5.56 10.89
N TRP A 26 1.85 4.47 10.22
CA TRP A 26 3.25 4.05 10.04
C TRP A 26 4.01 5.02 9.11
N LEU A 27 3.38 5.46 8.01
CA LEU A 27 4.04 6.37 7.06
C LEU A 27 4.33 7.73 7.67
N TYR A 28 3.51 8.22 8.60
CA TYR A 28 3.83 9.42 9.35
C TYR A 28 5.21 9.32 10.02
N ALA A 29 5.47 8.23 10.77
CA ALA A 29 6.76 8.03 11.40
C ALA A 29 7.89 7.94 10.37
N VAL A 30 7.69 7.25 9.24
CA VAL A 30 8.66 7.15 8.15
C VAL A 30 8.95 8.54 7.56
N ASN A 31 7.93 9.33 7.27
CA ASN A 31 8.05 10.68 6.72
C ASN A 31 8.76 11.64 7.70
N MET A 32 8.62 11.39 9.02
CA MET A 32 9.38 12.08 10.06
C MET A 32 10.82 11.58 10.23
N GLY A 33 11.29 10.67 9.37
CA GLY A 33 12.65 10.13 9.37
C GLY A 33 12.90 9.00 10.35
N ALA A 34 11.87 8.29 10.81
CA ALA A 34 12.03 7.13 11.70
C ALA A 34 12.85 6.02 11.03
N THR A 35 13.83 5.51 11.76
CA THR A 35 14.64 4.33 11.39
C THR A 35 14.29 3.09 12.22
N THR A 36 13.40 3.26 13.18
CA THR A 36 12.92 2.23 14.12
C THR A 36 11.43 2.41 14.36
N ILE A 37 10.76 1.38 14.86
CA ILE A 37 9.35 1.46 15.23
C ILE A 37 9.23 2.24 16.56
N TRP A 38 8.40 3.27 16.55
CA TRP A 38 8.11 4.07 17.73
C TRP A 38 7.06 3.41 18.63
N GLU A 39 7.13 3.71 19.93
CA GLU A 39 6.16 3.24 20.93
C GLU A 39 4.77 3.85 20.70
N ARG A 40 4.72 5.10 20.27
CA ARG A 40 3.50 5.86 20.06
C ARG A 40 3.47 6.43 18.66
N TRP A 41 2.29 6.61 18.11
CA TRP A 41 2.11 7.24 16.80
C TRP A 41 2.70 8.67 16.74
N ASN A 42 2.61 9.40 17.86
CA ASN A 42 3.08 10.77 18.02
C ASN A 42 4.37 10.88 18.83
N SER A 43 5.20 9.86 18.87
CA SER A 43 6.48 9.90 19.60
C SER A 43 7.32 11.13 19.26
N ILE A 44 7.28 11.53 17.98
CA ILE A 44 7.73 12.85 17.52
C ILE A 44 6.51 13.54 16.89
N LYS A 45 6.21 14.75 17.35
CA LYS A 45 5.09 15.57 16.87
C LYS A 45 5.44 16.23 15.53
N PRO A 46 4.45 16.74 14.77
CA PRO A 46 4.71 17.40 13.48
C PRO A 46 5.68 18.59 13.54
N ASP A 47 5.78 19.24 14.69
CA ASP A 47 6.74 20.34 14.94
C ASP A 47 8.17 19.84 15.26
N GLY A 48 8.40 18.51 15.21
CA GLY A 48 9.68 17.89 15.52
C GLY A 48 9.98 17.70 17.00
N THR A 49 9.09 18.12 17.90
CA THR A 49 9.27 17.93 19.35
C THR A 49 8.81 16.56 19.79
N PHE A 50 9.41 16.04 20.89
CA PHE A 50 8.99 14.77 21.49
C PHE A 50 7.65 14.92 22.23
N ASP A 51 6.89 13.84 22.24
CA ASP A 51 5.75 13.73 23.16
C ASP A 51 6.24 13.53 24.59
N GLU A 52 5.83 14.40 25.50
CA GLU A 52 6.23 14.43 26.90
C GLU A 52 5.19 13.79 27.83
N SER A 53 4.12 13.23 27.32
CA SER A 53 3.00 12.71 28.13
C SER A 53 3.27 11.38 28.83
N GLY A 54 4.54 11.10 29.16
CA GLY A 54 5.00 9.91 29.88
C GLY A 54 6.12 9.18 29.14
N MET A 55 6.25 7.87 29.38
CA MET A 55 7.26 7.05 28.72
C MET A 55 7.07 7.10 27.20
N ASN A 56 8.15 7.33 26.47
CA ASN A 56 8.18 7.44 25.03
C ASN A 56 9.48 6.85 24.48
N SER A 57 9.39 5.67 23.87
CA SER A 57 10.53 4.99 23.25
C SER A 57 10.47 5.13 21.73
N LEU A 58 11.60 5.49 21.12
CA LEU A 58 11.74 5.46 19.67
C LEU A 58 12.15 4.09 19.11
N ASN A 59 12.32 3.10 19.97
CA ASN A 59 12.64 1.72 19.59
C ASN A 59 11.76 0.74 20.36
N HIS A 60 10.55 0.51 19.85
CA HIS A 60 9.54 -0.33 20.48
C HIS A 60 8.89 -1.25 19.45
N TYR A 61 8.71 -2.53 19.79
CA TYR A 61 8.28 -3.52 18.80
C TYR A 61 6.77 -3.54 18.48
N ALA A 62 5.91 -2.93 19.31
CA ALA A 62 4.46 -3.14 19.28
C ALA A 62 3.84 -2.96 17.88
N TYR A 63 4.06 -1.83 17.24
CA TYR A 63 3.54 -1.56 15.89
C TYR A 63 4.31 -2.29 14.78
N GLY A 64 5.45 -2.90 15.08
CA GLY A 64 6.21 -3.75 14.17
C GLY A 64 5.48 -5.04 13.79
N SER A 65 4.44 -5.42 14.53
CA SER A 65 3.55 -6.55 14.18
C SER A 65 2.89 -6.41 12.81
N VAL A 66 2.82 -5.20 12.24
CA VAL A 66 2.38 -4.98 10.86
C VAL A 66 3.23 -5.77 9.86
N GLY A 67 4.50 -6.03 10.16
CA GLY A 67 5.39 -6.85 9.33
C GLY A 67 4.84 -8.27 9.11
N ASP A 68 4.28 -8.92 10.12
CA ASP A 68 3.64 -10.24 9.96
C ASP A 68 2.45 -10.17 8.99
N TRP A 69 1.65 -9.11 9.07
CA TRP A 69 0.55 -8.87 8.13
C TRP A 69 1.06 -8.63 6.71
N MET A 70 2.14 -7.87 6.54
CA MET A 70 2.76 -7.62 5.23
C MET A 70 3.22 -8.94 4.58
N TYR A 71 3.92 -9.79 5.33
CA TYR A 71 4.37 -11.07 4.84
C TYR A 71 3.21 -12.02 4.52
N ARG A 72 2.32 -12.26 5.50
CA ARG A 72 1.30 -13.31 5.39
C ARG A 72 0.10 -12.92 4.54
N LYS A 73 -0.24 -11.63 4.47
CA LYS A 73 -1.45 -11.18 3.77
C LYS A 73 -1.11 -10.44 2.48
N VAL A 74 -0.26 -9.40 2.56
CA VAL A 74 0.06 -8.60 1.38
C VAL A 74 0.89 -9.43 0.40
N ALA A 75 2.07 -9.90 0.80
CA ALA A 75 2.89 -10.80 -0.02
C ALA A 75 2.28 -12.21 -0.15
N GLY A 76 1.43 -12.61 0.81
CA GLY A 76 0.73 -13.87 0.81
C GLY A 76 1.56 -15.07 1.24
N LEU A 77 2.79 -14.85 1.74
CA LEU A 77 3.68 -15.94 2.14
C LEU A 77 3.33 -16.44 3.54
N SER A 78 2.82 -17.66 3.63
CA SER A 78 2.43 -18.31 4.88
C SER A 78 3.01 -19.70 5.00
N GLN A 79 3.55 -20.01 6.18
CA GLN A 79 4.05 -21.35 6.49
C GLN A 79 2.88 -22.32 6.67
N LEU A 80 2.93 -23.47 6.01
CA LEU A 80 1.99 -24.59 6.19
C LEU A 80 2.62 -25.73 6.98
N GLU A 81 3.92 -25.97 6.83
CA GLU A 81 4.70 -26.92 7.61
C GLU A 81 5.93 -26.23 8.21
N PRO A 82 6.46 -26.72 9.36
CA PRO A 82 7.59 -26.11 10.05
C PRO A 82 8.78 -25.85 9.13
N GLY A 83 9.43 -24.67 9.30
CA GLY A 83 10.59 -24.26 8.53
C GLY A 83 10.30 -23.91 7.08
N TYR A 84 9.03 -23.74 6.69
CA TYR A 84 8.59 -23.58 5.29
C TYR A 84 8.86 -24.81 4.41
N LYS A 85 8.84 -26.01 5.00
CA LYS A 85 8.90 -27.28 4.24
C LYS A 85 7.78 -27.35 3.22
N LYS A 86 6.59 -26.91 3.62
CA LYS A 86 5.46 -26.59 2.77
C LYS A 86 4.98 -25.18 3.12
N PHE A 87 4.70 -24.37 2.10
CA PHE A 87 4.24 -22.99 2.31
C PHE A 87 3.18 -22.60 1.28
N GLN A 88 2.46 -21.54 1.57
CA GLN A 88 1.47 -20.96 0.67
C GLN A 88 1.96 -19.61 0.16
N VAL A 89 1.69 -19.33 -1.11
CA VAL A 89 1.77 -18.00 -1.71
C VAL A 89 0.38 -17.62 -2.18
N LYS A 90 -0.26 -16.69 -1.47
CA LYS A 90 -1.60 -16.17 -1.75
C LYS A 90 -1.62 -14.65 -1.58
N PRO A 91 -1.09 -13.91 -2.54
CA PRO A 91 -0.96 -12.46 -2.44
C PRO A 91 -2.34 -11.78 -2.43
N MET A 92 -2.42 -10.66 -1.71
CA MET A 92 -3.62 -9.85 -1.58
C MET A 92 -3.43 -8.51 -2.29
N PHE A 93 -4.43 -8.05 -3.01
CA PHE A 93 -4.43 -6.71 -3.58
C PHE A 93 -4.54 -5.64 -2.50
N VAL A 94 -3.69 -4.62 -2.62
CA VAL A 94 -3.72 -3.41 -1.80
C VAL A 94 -3.83 -2.23 -2.75
N LYS A 95 -4.95 -1.53 -2.69
CA LYS A 95 -5.17 -0.35 -3.53
C LYS A 95 -4.09 0.69 -3.25
N GLY A 96 -3.46 1.22 -4.30
CA GLY A 96 -2.32 2.12 -4.21
C GLY A 96 -0.96 1.44 -4.31
N ILE A 97 -0.90 0.10 -4.36
CA ILE A 97 0.35 -0.65 -4.53
C ILE A 97 0.21 -1.54 -5.76
N GLU A 98 0.92 -1.23 -6.82
CA GLU A 98 0.86 -1.97 -8.08
C GLU A 98 1.92 -3.10 -8.16
N GLU A 99 2.95 -3.04 -7.33
CA GLU A 99 4.00 -4.06 -7.22
C GLU A 99 4.31 -4.33 -5.74
N TRP A 100 4.32 -5.59 -5.36
CA TRP A 100 4.65 -6.01 -4.00
C TRP A 100 5.19 -7.42 -3.98
N GLY A 101 5.85 -7.79 -2.90
CA GLY A 101 6.39 -9.13 -2.75
C GLY A 101 7.28 -9.27 -1.54
N THR A 102 7.96 -10.40 -1.48
CA THR A 102 8.90 -10.70 -0.40
C THR A 102 9.98 -11.66 -0.88
N GLU A 103 11.15 -11.50 -0.29
CA GLU A 103 12.21 -12.49 -0.28
C GLU A 103 12.40 -12.97 1.17
N PHE A 104 12.45 -14.26 1.37
CA PHE A 104 12.55 -14.86 2.70
C PHE A 104 13.57 -15.99 2.71
N GLU A 105 14.58 -15.87 3.59
CA GLU A 105 15.58 -16.91 3.79
C GLU A 105 15.07 -17.96 4.77
N SER A 106 14.61 -19.08 4.23
CA SER A 106 14.19 -20.25 5.02
C SER A 106 15.37 -21.17 5.31
N VAL A 107 15.17 -22.15 6.19
CA VAL A 107 16.17 -23.22 6.45
C VAL A 107 16.44 -24.10 5.22
N TYR A 108 15.58 -24.04 4.20
CA TYR A 108 15.72 -24.77 2.94
C TYR A 108 16.30 -23.92 1.82
N GLY A 109 16.50 -22.63 2.05
CA GLY A 109 16.96 -21.65 1.08
C GLY A 109 15.97 -20.53 0.85
N LYS A 110 16.28 -19.68 -0.11
CA LYS A 110 15.56 -18.47 -0.43
C LYS A 110 14.19 -18.78 -1.07
N ILE A 111 13.16 -18.18 -0.54
CA ILE A 111 11.81 -18.11 -1.13
C ILE A 111 11.62 -16.71 -1.70
N VAL A 112 11.14 -16.62 -2.93
CA VAL A 112 10.71 -15.36 -3.55
C VAL A 112 9.23 -15.44 -3.88
N ALA A 113 8.47 -14.41 -3.57
CA ALA A 113 7.07 -14.30 -3.95
C ALA A 113 6.77 -12.83 -4.31
N ASN A 114 6.78 -12.54 -5.60
CA ASN A 114 6.55 -11.20 -6.13
C ASN A 114 5.27 -11.17 -6.97
N THR A 115 4.51 -10.08 -6.84
CA THR A 115 3.28 -9.89 -7.58
C THR A 115 3.23 -8.46 -8.12
N SER A 116 2.73 -8.31 -9.33
CA SER A 116 2.37 -7.00 -9.87
C SER A 116 0.97 -7.04 -10.50
N CYS A 117 0.27 -5.92 -10.41
CA CYS A 117 -1.02 -5.70 -11.05
C CYS A 117 -1.01 -4.32 -11.69
N LYS A 118 -0.66 -4.27 -12.96
CA LYS A 118 -0.51 -3.02 -13.73
C LYS A 118 -0.75 -3.23 -15.21
N ASN A 119 -1.14 -2.15 -15.90
CA ASN A 119 -1.37 -2.17 -17.35
C ASN A 119 -2.36 -3.26 -17.80
N GLY A 120 -3.39 -3.56 -16.99
CA GLY A 120 -4.39 -4.58 -17.29
C GLY A 120 -3.88 -6.02 -17.19
N LYS A 121 -2.77 -6.25 -16.49
CA LYS A 121 -2.17 -7.58 -16.29
C LYS A 121 -1.81 -7.82 -14.83
N ILE A 122 -1.98 -9.07 -14.40
CA ILE A 122 -1.39 -9.60 -13.17
C ILE A 122 -0.21 -10.47 -13.55
N HIS A 123 0.92 -10.27 -12.87
CA HIS A 123 2.07 -11.16 -12.93
C HIS A 123 2.40 -11.64 -11.51
N VAL A 124 2.56 -12.95 -11.35
CA VAL A 124 2.97 -13.60 -10.10
C VAL A 124 4.22 -14.42 -10.36
N HIS A 125 5.30 -14.09 -9.67
CA HIS A 125 6.59 -14.78 -9.73
C HIS A 125 6.88 -15.45 -8.39
N VAL A 126 7.19 -16.74 -8.40
CA VAL A 126 7.49 -17.53 -7.20
C VAL A 126 8.74 -18.39 -7.40
N GLU A 127 9.71 -18.27 -6.49
CA GLU A 127 10.84 -19.19 -6.41
C GLU A 127 10.67 -20.11 -5.20
N VAL A 128 10.71 -21.42 -5.46
CA VAL A 128 10.52 -22.48 -4.47
C VAL A 128 11.86 -23.19 -4.26
N PRO A 129 12.45 -23.12 -3.07
CA PRO A 129 13.78 -23.72 -2.81
C PRO A 129 13.75 -25.25 -2.85
N ALA A 130 14.92 -25.85 -2.94
CA ALA A 130 15.09 -27.29 -3.01
C ALA A 130 14.45 -28.01 -1.82
N ASN A 131 13.88 -29.18 -2.07
CA ASN A 131 13.23 -30.02 -1.05
C ASN A 131 12.02 -29.39 -0.34
N THR A 132 11.38 -28.39 -0.93
CA THR A 132 10.15 -27.78 -0.43
C THR A 132 9.02 -27.87 -1.45
N THR A 133 7.80 -27.59 -1.00
CA THR A 133 6.61 -27.49 -1.85
C THR A 133 5.87 -26.20 -1.56
N ALA A 134 5.26 -25.62 -2.58
CA ALA A 134 4.44 -24.43 -2.45
C ALA A 134 3.01 -24.68 -2.94
N VAL A 135 2.05 -24.04 -2.27
CA VAL A 135 0.66 -23.93 -2.70
C VAL A 135 0.47 -22.49 -3.18
N ILE A 136 0.41 -22.31 -4.50
CA ILE A 136 0.24 -20.99 -5.11
C ILE A 136 -1.23 -20.80 -5.43
N VAL A 137 -1.82 -19.72 -4.89
CA VAL A 137 -3.21 -19.31 -5.15
C VAL A 137 -3.17 -18.00 -5.89
N LEU A 138 -3.53 -18.02 -7.15
CA LEU A 138 -3.47 -16.84 -8.02
C LEU A 138 -4.58 -15.85 -7.65
N PRO A 139 -4.29 -14.54 -7.57
CA PRO A 139 -5.31 -13.51 -7.40
C PRO A 139 -6.43 -13.62 -8.46
N GLU A 140 -7.66 -13.32 -8.08
CA GLU A 140 -8.86 -13.36 -8.93
C GLU A 140 -9.19 -14.72 -9.56
N LYS A 141 -8.38 -15.74 -9.31
CA LYS A 141 -8.60 -17.09 -9.80
C LYS A 141 -8.84 -18.06 -8.65
N GLU A 142 -9.69 -19.04 -8.87
CA GLU A 142 -9.91 -20.14 -7.92
C GLU A 142 -8.86 -21.25 -8.08
N GLU A 143 -7.93 -21.07 -9.02
CA GLU A 143 -6.91 -22.05 -9.34
C GLU A 143 -5.86 -22.14 -8.24
N VAL A 144 -5.62 -23.35 -7.79
CA VAL A 144 -4.61 -23.70 -6.79
C VAL A 144 -3.56 -24.58 -7.44
N HIS A 145 -2.30 -24.12 -7.44
CA HIS A 145 -1.17 -24.85 -7.98
C HIS A 145 -0.31 -25.39 -6.82
N GLU A 146 -0.24 -26.69 -6.66
CA GLU A 146 0.72 -27.33 -5.75
C GLU A 146 1.97 -27.71 -6.55
N VAL A 147 3.11 -27.10 -6.20
CA VAL A 147 4.36 -27.19 -6.98
C VAL A 147 5.54 -27.56 -6.10
N GLY A 148 6.53 -28.26 -6.69
CA GLY A 148 7.81 -28.56 -6.05
C GLY A 148 8.82 -27.43 -6.22
N SER A 149 10.11 -27.77 -6.02
CA SER A 149 11.23 -26.82 -6.22
C SER A 149 11.28 -26.33 -7.66
N GLY A 150 11.50 -25.03 -7.85
CA GLY A 150 11.57 -24.42 -9.18
C GLY A 150 11.23 -22.94 -9.17
N VAL A 151 11.14 -22.38 -10.37
CA VAL A 151 10.74 -21.00 -10.62
C VAL A 151 9.44 -21.02 -11.41
N TYR A 152 8.47 -20.26 -10.98
CA TYR A 152 7.11 -20.25 -11.54
C TYR A 152 6.69 -18.82 -11.83
N ASP A 153 6.25 -18.62 -13.07
CA ASP A 153 5.74 -17.34 -13.56
C ASP A 153 4.33 -17.52 -14.11
N TYR A 154 3.41 -16.68 -13.65
CA TYR A 154 2.04 -16.64 -14.12
C TYR A 154 1.70 -15.23 -14.59
N GLU A 155 1.25 -15.09 -15.84
CA GLU A 155 0.79 -13.81 -16.37
C GLU A 155 -0.59 -13.99 -17.00
N TYR A 156 -1.52 -13.09 -16.65
CA TYR A 156 -2.87 -13.09 -17.21
C TYR A 156 -3.51 -11.69 -17.14
N ALA A 157 -4.50 -11.47 -18.01
CA ALA A 157 -5.23 -10.20 -18.07
C ALA A 157 -6.16 -10.03 -16.87
N THR A 158 -6.36 -8.78 -16.45
CA THR A 158 -7.30 -8.37 -15.42
C THR A 158 -7.96 -7.04 -15.77
N GLU A 159 -9.18 -6.84 -15.25
CA GLU A 159 -9.86 -5.55 -15.27
C GLU A 159 -9.64 -4.76 -13.98
N THR A 160 -9.02 -5.37 -12.96
CA THR A 160 -8.70 -4.72 -11.68
C THR A 160 -7.64 -3.66 -11.87
N SER A 161 -7.93 -2.45 -11.38
CA SER A 161 -6.98 -1.36 -11.25
C SER A 161 -6.70 -1.09 -9.78
N LEU A 162 -5.42 -1.10 -9.42
CA LEU A 162 -4.94 -0.74 -8.07
C LEU A 162 -4.53 0.73 -7.98
N VAL A 163 -4.60 1.47 -9.06
CA VAL A 163 -4.34 2.90 -9.08
C VAL A 163 -5.32 3.62 -8.17
N VAL A 164 -4.82 4.46 -7.29
CA VAL A 164 -5.63 5.39 -6.50
C VAL A 164 -5.78 6.66 -7.30
N GLU A 165 -6.99 6.92 -7.78
CA GLU A 165 -7.31 8.23 -8.30
C GLU A 165 -7.34 9.22 -7.13
N ARG A 166 -6.27 9.98 -6.95
CA ARG A 166 -6.17 11.01 -5.90
C ARG A 166 -7.14 12.16 -6.15
N PHE A 167 -7.38 12.47 -7.41
CA PHE A 167 -8.29 13.55 -7.83
C PHE A 167 -9.29 13.05 -8.85
N SER A 168 -10.50 13.56 -8.77
CA SER A 168 -11.59 13.34 -9.73
C SER A 168 -12.08 14.68 -10.26
N MET A 169 -13.03 14.64 -11.19
CA MET A 169 -13.69 15.84 -11.66
C MET A 169 -14.48 16.59 -10.57
N ASP A 170 -14.80 15.89 -9.46
CA ASP A 170 -15.46 16.46 -8.28
C ASP A 170 -14.48 17.00 -7.23
N SER A 171 -13.18 16.78 -7.41
CA SER A 171 -12.15 17.37 -6.55
C SER A 171 -12.08 18.87 -6.76
N THR A 172 -11.95 19.61 -5.65
CA THR A 172 -11.81 21.05 -5.70
C THR A 172 -10.39 21.47 -6.11
N LEU A 173 -10.27 22.62 -6.71
CA LEU A 173 -8.95 23.19 -7.03
C LEU A 173 -8.09 23.35 -5.78
N GLY A 174 -8.70 23.70 -4.64
CA GLY A 174 -8.01 23.80 -3.35
C GLY A 174 -7.37 22.50 -2.89
N GLU A 175 -8.05 21.37 -3.07
CA GLU A 175 -7.49 20.04 -2.78
C GLU A 175 -6.31 19.71 -3.70
N ILE A 176 -6.39 20.07 -4.98
CA ILE A 176 -5.34 19.81 -5.97
C ILE A 176 -4.09 20.63 -5.68
N VAL A 177 -4.23 21.92 -5.38
CA VAL A 177 -3.08 22.80 -5.10
C VAL A 177 -2.44 22.55 -3.74
N ALA A 178 -3.11 21.81 -2.86
CA ALA A 178 -2.51 21.35 -1.61
C ALA A 178 -1.47 20.22 -1.84
N GLU A 179 -1.48 19.56 -3.01
CA GLU A 179 -0.57 18.47 -3.36
C GLU A 179 0.55 18.98 -4.29
N PRO A 180 1.83 19.05 -3.83
CA PRO A 180 2.92 19.62 -4.62
C PRO A 180 3.14 18.99 -5.99
N LEU A 181 3.02 17.65 -6.09
CA LEU A 181 3.15 16.94 -7.37
C LEU A 181 2.01 17.28 -8.34
N ALA A 182 0.79 17.47 -7.84
CA ALA A 182 -0.33 17.88 -8.66
C ALA A 182 -0.14 19.30 -9.20
N VAL A 183 0.39 20.23 -8.37
CA VAL A 183 0.75 21.59 -8.79
C VAL A 183 1.80 21.56 -9.89
N GLU A 184 2.85 20.74 -9.75
CA GLU A 184 3.89 20.60 -10.78
C GLU A 184 3.31 20.09 -12.10
N MET A 185 2.52 19.02 -12.06
CA MET A 185 1.84 18.48 -13.24
C MET A 185 0.89 19.53 -13.88
N PHE A 186 0.13 20.23 -13.06
CA PHE A 186 -0.80 21.27 -13.53
C PHE A 186 -0.06 22.40 -14.22
N ASN A 187 1.06 22.85 -13.68
CA ASN A 187 1.90 23.89 -14.27
C ASN A 187 2.58 23.44 -15.57
N GLN A 188 2.87 22.14 -15.72
CA GLN A 188 3.39 21.59 -16.97
C GLN A 188 2.30 21.54 -18.05
N MET A 189 1.05 21.26 -17.69
CA MET A 189 -0.08 21.17 -18.63
C MET A 189 -0.63 22.55 -19.01
N VAL A 190 -0.75 23.46 -18.05
CA VAL A 190 -1.29 24.82 -18.22
C VAL A 190 -0.41 25.81 -17.45
N PRO A 191 0.72 26.23 -18.03
CA PRO A 191 1.64 27.14 -17.39
C PRO A 191 0.99 28.47 -16.99
N GLY A 192 1.22 28.92 -15.76
CA GLY A 192 0.75 30.20 -15.25
C GLY A 192 -0.72 30.26 -14.83
N MET A 193 -1.49 29.18 -14.99
CA MET A 193 -2.90 29.19 -14.61
C MET A 193 -3.09 29.34 -13.09
N LEU A 194 -2.19 28.78 -12.29
CA LEU A 194 -2.24 28.85 -10.82
C LEU A 194 -1.64 30.15 -10.25
N GLU A 195 -1.08 31.01 -11.08
CA GLU A 195 -0.38 32.25 -10.64
C GLU A 195 -1.29 33.50 -10.67
N GLY A 196 -2.51 33.36 -11.13
CA GLY A 196 -3.45 34.48 -11.29
C GLY A 196 -3.97 34.99 -9.93
N PRO A 197 -4.12 36.34 -9.75
CA PRO A 197 -4.60 36.91 -8.49
C PRO A 197 -6.03 36.49 -8.11
N MET A 198 -6.79 35.97 -9.05
CA MET A 198 -8.16 35.51 -8.85
C MET A 198 -8.26 34.01 -8.52
N ILE A 199 -7.14 33.27 -8.59
CA ILE A 199 -7.17 31.81 -8.44
C ILE A 199 -7.69 31.37 -7.06
N GLN A 200 -7.44 32.15 -6.02
CA GLN A 200 -7.90 31.86 -4.67
C GLN A 200 -9.42 31.78 -4.54
N PHE A 201 -10.16 32.53 -5.38
CA PHE A 201 -11.61 32.46 -5.42
C PHE A 201 -12.13 31.16 -6.05
N ALA A 202 -11.29 30.51 -6.85
CA ALA A 202 -11.61 29.24 -7.51
C ALA A 202 -11.26 28.01 -6.64
N TYR A 203 -10.60 28.18 -5.50
CA TYR A 203 -10.18 27.03 -4.67
C TYR A 203 -11.35 26.17 -4.17
N GLY A 204 -12.53 26.75 -4.01
CA GLY A 204 -13.74 26.03 -3.63
C GLY A 204 -14.49 25.37 -4.80
N MET A 205 -14.08 25.64 -6.03
CA MET A 205 -14.72 25.09 -7.22
C MET A 205 -14.15 23.72 -7.58
N THR A 206 -15.02 22.81 -8.04
CA THR A 206 -14.59 21.52 -8.57
C THR A 206 -14.00 21.67 -9.98
N LEU A 207 -13.21 20.67 -10.40
CA LEU A 207 -12.69 20.66 -11.77
C LEU A 207 -13.82 20.68 -12.81
N SER A 208 -14.95 19.99 -12.54
CA SER A 208 -16.15 20.03 -13.40
C SER A 208 -16.69 21.45 -13.56
N GLU A 209 -16.81 22.20 -12.47
CA GLU A 209 -17.29 23.59 -12.49
C GLU A 209 -16.32 24.53 -13.21
N LEU A 210 -15.02 24.34 -12.99
CA LEU A 210 -13.97 25.13 -13.67
C LEU A 210 -13.99 24.91 -15.17
N LEU A 211 -14.12 23.66 -15.63
CA LEU A 211 -14.22 23.34 -17.06
C LEU A 211 -15.53 23.82 -17.69
N GLY A 212 -16.64 23.80 -16.93
CA GLY A 212 -17.93 24.32 -17.39
C GLY A 212 -17.97 25.86 -17.42
N ALA A 213 -17.09 26.54 -16.68
CA ALA A 213 -16.96 28.00 -16.66
C ALA A 213 -15.93 28.54 -17.68
N ALA A 214 -15.16 27.66 -18.32
CA ALA A 214 -14.22 28.05 -19.39
C ALA A 214 -15.00 28.46 -20.65
N PRO A 215 -14.71 29.62 -21.26
CA PRO A 215 -15.43 30.13 -22.41
C PRO A 215 -15.19 29.31 -23.69
#